data_3bb423fb41ad4e6d118ce0a355c952ee
#
_entry.id   3bb423fb41ad4e6d118ce0a355c952ee
#
_cell.length_a   1.000
_cell.length_b   1.000
_cell.length_c   1.000
_cell.angle_alpha   90.00
_cell.angle_beta   90.00
_cell.angle_gamma   90.00
#
_symmetry.space_group_name_H-M   'P 1'
#
loop_
_entity.id
_entity.type
_entity.pdbx_description
1 polymer ?
#
loop_
_entity_poly.entity_id
_entity_poly.type
_entity_poly.pdbx_seq_one_letter_code
_entity_poly.pdbx_strand_id
1 'polypeptide(L)'
;MVEVTRRQTLALGAGAFLSEMLAGGAVRAGAKDTLTIAYNVNLPSFDPTDGPSAVNPTIQAIYRSVFDQYIGQAPDLTLKPGILTAWGWNDDKTKLWMDVRPDVKWQDGSPLTPEDVVWSLERAGKKDSANPISFIWSTAGNYKIDGNKITADVVRYEPTFFMWMAFLTGYVLPKAYYEKVGAEGFEKKPIGSGPYRVDEYQGNAFLRLKANPHYWGDKPAFETVIFKFVPDATTRVAEIESGSSDITLEVPYEEFDRLKTVKGLTGVATPISDIGMIFITNKEPMLDKNVRLGAIMAIDKKAIVDRLLRGYGVPIETLEAPEYSAFDPSIKTPYDPKKAAELLAASGYSPEKPVKFTIQTTRGFKPKDYEMIQAIVGMWRKVGIEADIEVYEIAKHFELRTTHKLAPAAFYNWGDAIGDPTTSTGFAMFGPSPHSAWKTADLDAKIGPLWGEKDEKKRIDGWKAVDRYIAEQGYVIPLLQYVQPIVYKSDLKVTPNKSGALQPTLVSPAT
;
A
#
# COMPACT_ATOMS: atom_id res chain seq x y z
N MET A 1 2.58 67.63 24.05
CA MET A 1 2.95 66.47 23.23
C MET A 1 3.07 65.28 24.18
N VAL A 2 2.10 64.42 24.14
CA VAL A 2 2.08 63.19 24.98
C VAL A 2 2.48 62.04 24.06
N GLU A 3 3.59 61.41 24.35
CA GLU A 3 4.04 60.21 23.63
C GLU A 3 3.14 59.02 23.93
N VAL A 4 2.48 58.47 22.89
CA VAL A 4 1.69 57.26 22.97
C VAL A 4 2.63 56.09 22.67
N THR A 5 2.88 55.26 23.66
CA THR A 5 3.74 54.06 23.51
C THR A 5 3.08 52.96 22.74
N ARG A 6 3.86 52.18 21.97
CA ARG A 6 3.48 51.06 21.11
C ARG A 6 2.60 49.96 21.76
N ARG A 7 2.37 50.00 23.06
CA ARG A 7 1.48 49.06 23.79
C ARG A 7 0.00 49.41 23.82
N GLN A 8 -0.38 50.65 23.45
CA GLN A 8 -1.78 51.09 23.46
C GLN A 8 -2.53 50.91 22.11
N THR A 9 -1.79 50.57 21.02
CA THR A 9 -2.40 50.39 19.70
C THR A 9 -2.90 48.96 19.45
N LEU A 10 -2.61 48.01 20.35
CA LEU A 10 -3.05 46.59 20.21
C LEU A 10 -4.35 46.28 21.03
N ALA A 11 -4.88 47.24 21.77
CA ALA A 11 -6.05 47.01 22.60
C ALA A 11 -7.37 47.53 21.97
N LEU A 12 -7.33 48.22 20.82
CA LEU A 12 -8.49 48.79 20.15
C LEU A 12 -8.96 48.03 18.90
N GLY A 13 -8.28 46.95 18.52
CA GLY A 13 -8.63 46.10 17.37
C GLY A 13 -9.49 44.87 17.68
N ALA A 14 -9.68 44.52 18.95
CA ALA A 14 -10.36 43.28 19.35
C ALA A 14 -11.80 43.43 19.83
N GLY A 15 -12.35 44.63 19.75
CA GLY A 15 -13.69 44.95 20.33
C GLY A 15 -14.85 45.06 19.35
N ALA A 16 -14.65 44.88 18.04
CA ALA A 16 -15.68 45.16 17.04
C ALA A 16 -16.21 43.92 16.27
N PHE A 17 -15.85 42.70 16.65
CA PHE A 17 -16.33 41.46 15.99
C PHE A 17 -17.16 40.53 16.87
N LEU A 18 -17.67 40.98 18.03
CA LEU A 18 -18.36 40.11 18.99
C LEU A 18 -19.84 40.53 19.28
N SER A 19 -20.50 41.27 18.42
CA SER A 19 -21.87 41.71 18.72
C SER A 19 -22.97 41.37 17.68
N GLU A 20 -22.75 40.46 16.75
CA GLU A 20 -23.80 39.99 15.81
C GLU A 20 -24.14 38.51 15.87
N MET A 21 -23.87 37.81 16.98
CA MET A 21 -24.25 36.40 17.13
C MET A 21 -25.13 36.13 18.35
N LEU A 22 -26.21 36.86 18.52
CA LEU A 22 -27.28 36.50 19.45
C LEU A 22 -28.66 36.80 18.85
N ALA A 23 -28.93 36.19 17.69
CA ALA A 23 -30.32 35.98 17.23
C ALA A 23 -30.54 34.46 17.23
N GLY A 24 -31.31 33.97 18.22
CA GLY A 24 -31.60 32.56 18.42
C GLY A 24 -32.44 31.97 17.27
N GLY A 25 -31.75 31.39 16.30
CA GLY A 25 -32.27 30.33 15.46
C GLY A 25 -31.58 29.05 15.89
N ALA A 26 -32.31 27.98 16.15
CA ALA A 26 -31.75 26.65 16.34
C ALA A 26 -30.98 26.31 15.06
N VAL A 27 -29.64 26.48 15.09
CA VAL A 27 -28.74 25.98 14.07
C VAL A 27 -28.89 24.45 14.17
N ARG A 28 -29.68 23.85 13.27
CA ARG A 28 -29.46 22.46 12.91
C ARG A 28 -27.98 22.39 12.66
N ALA A 29 -27.27 21.53 13.42
CA ALA A 29 -25.86 21.22 13.14
C ALA A 29 -25.81 20.86 11.65
N GLY A 30 -25.35 21.82 10.83
CA GLY A 30 -25.20 21.61 9.39
C GLY A 30 -24.28 20.43 9.21
N ALA A 31 -24.61 19.53 8.29
CA ALA A 31 -23.73 18.44 7.92
C ALA A 31 -22.33 19.02 7.69
N LYS A 32 -21.32 18.43 8.26
CA LYS A 32 -19.94 18.89 8.18
C LYS A 32 -19.47 18.83 6.71
N ASP A 33 -19.28 19.98 6.10
CA ASP A 33 -18.94 20.07 4.67
C ASP A 33 -17.46 19.76 4.38
N THR A 34 -16.62 19.77 5.41
CA THR A 34 -15.18 19.57 5.27
C THR A 34 -14.69 18.37 6.08
N LEU A 35 -13.91 17.50 5.45
CA LEU A 35 -13.19 16.39 6.06
C LEU A 35 -11.69 16.69 6.07
N THR A 36 -11.06 16.69 7.25
CA THR A 36 -9.61 16.89 7.40
C THR A 36 -8.94 15.59 7.84
N ILE A 37 -7.97 15.11 7.07
CA ILE A 37 -7.23 13.87 7.31
C ILE A 37 -5.76 14.21 7.61
N ALA A 38 -5.28 13.87 8.80
CA ALA A 38 -3.85 13.92 9.11
C ALA A 38 -3.16 12.73 8.43
N TYR A 39 -2.43 13.01 7.34
CA TYR A 39 -1.86 12.01 6.45
C TYR A 39 -0.34 11.87 6.66
N ASN A 40 0.16 10.65 6.64
CA ASN A 40 1.52 10.32 7.07
C ASN A 40 2.60 10.52 6.00
N VAL A 41 2.23 10.79 4.74
CA VAL A 41 3.17 11.00 3.63
C VAL A 41 2.78 12.22 2.80
N ASN A 42 3.77 12.84 2.16
CA ASN A 42 3.59 13.91 1.20
C ASN A 42 3.21 13.37 -0.19
N LEU A 43 2.72 14.22 -1.06
CA LEU A 43 2.47 13.94 -2.47
C LEU A 43 3.62 14.50 -3.33
N PRO A 44 4.53 13.67 -3.85
CA PRO A 44 5.66 14.16 -4.66
C PRO A 44 5.28 14.55 -6.08
N SER A 45 4.25 13.94 -6.66
CA SER A 45 3.79 14.15 -8.04
C SER A 45 2.29 13.92 -8.15
N PHE A 46 1.64 14.64 -9.07
CA PHE A 46 0.25 14.41 -9.45
C PHE A 46 0.08 13.42 -10.59
N ASP A 47 1.14 12.98 -11.26
CA ASP A 47 1.00 11.91 -12.27
C ASP A 47 0.91 10.54 -11.59
N PRO A 48 -0.28 9.88 -11.61
CA PRO A 48 -0.48 8.62 -10.91
C PRO A 48 0.06 7.42 -11.69
N THR A 49 0.62 7.65 -12.88
CA THR A 49 1.07 6.58 -13.79
C THR A 49 2.56 6.62 -14.06
N ASP A 50 3.27 7.66 -13.59
CA ASP A 50 4.68 7.87 -13.93
C ASP A 50 5.54 8.17 -12.70
N GLY A 51 6.82 7.79 -12.77
CA GLY A 51 7.78 7.98 -11.69
C GLY A 51 7.58 7.08 -10.45
N PRO A 52 8.50 7.18 -9.47
CA PRO A 52 8.49 6.32 -8.27
C PRO A 52 7.26 6.49 -7.38
N SER A 53 6.62 7.67 -7.38
CA SER A 53 5.42 7.92 -6.58
C SER A 53 4.21 7.13 -7.06
N ALA A 54 4.13 6.84 -8.36
CA ALA A 54 3.01 6.09 -8.95
C ALA A 54 2.88 4.65 -8.41
N VAL A 55 3.97 4.07 -7.92
CA VAL A 55 4.01 2.73 -7.31
C VAL A 55 4.05 2.78 -5.78
N ASN A 56 3.82 3.92 -5.14
CA ASN A 56 3.72 4.02 -3.69
C ASN A 56 2.28 3.74 -3.22
N PRO A 57 2.02 2.62 -2.51
CA PRO A 57 0.66 2.26 -2.07
C PRO A 57 0.04 3.29 -1.12
N THR A 58 0.86 3.99 -0.33
CA THR A 58 0.38 4.96 0.67
C THR A 58 -0.27 6.17 0.03
N ILE A 59 0.18 6.61 -1.16
CA ILE A 59 -0.35 7.77 -1.87
C ILE A 59 -1.67 7.46 -2.60
N GLN A 60 -2.03 6.19 -2.76
CA GLN A 60 -3.19 5.78 -3.57
C GLN A 60 -4.52 6.38 -3.08
N ALA A 61 -4.66 6.71 -1.81
CA ALA A 61 -5.85 7.40 -1.30
C ALA A 61 -6.05 8.78 -1.97
N ILE A 62 -4.95 9.51 -2.22
CA ILE A 62 -4.97 10.81 -2.89
C ILE A 62 -5.26 10.61 -4.39
N TYR A 63 -4.53 9.72 -5.06
CA TYR A 63 -4.74 9.47 -6.48
C TYR A 63 -6.17 9.03 -6.79
N ARG A 64 -6.73 8.09 -6.03
CA ARG A 64 -8.12 7.62 -6.16
C ARG A 64 -9.16 8.68 -5.79
N SER A 65 -8.76 9.76 -5.14
CA SER A 65 -9.65 10.91 -4.92
C SER A 65 -9.76 11.79 -6.17
N VAL A 66 -8.68 11.93 -6.94
CA VAL A 66 -8.61 12.85 -8.09
C VAL A 66 -8.84 12.13 -9.42
N PHE A 67 -8.39 10.90 -9.54
CA PHE A 67 -8.40 10.10 -10.77
C PHE A 67 -9.24 8.84 -10.59
N ASP A 68 -9.87 8.37 -11.67
CA ASP A 68 -10.46 7.05 -11.72
C ASP A 68 -9.47 6.03 -12.25
N GLN A 69 -9.53 4.83 -11.69
CA GLN A 69 -8.86 3.65 -12.22
C GLN A 69 -9.68 3.04 -13.36
N TYR A 70 -9.02 2.27 -14.24
CA TYR A 70 -9.72 1.53 -15.28
C TYR A 70 -10.80 0.64 -14.68
N ILE A 71 -10.46 -0.10 -13.62
CA ILE A 71 -11.33 -1.01 -12.89
C ILE A 71 -11.37 -0.55 -11.42
N GLY A 72 -12.54 -0.51 -10.82
CA GLY A 72 -12.68 -0.17 -9.41
C GLY A 72 -12.27 -1.34 -8.51
N GLN A 73 -11.88 -1.03 -7.28
CA GLN A 73 -11.61 -2.00 -6.24
C GLN A 73 -12.48 -1.72 -5.01
N ALA A 74 -13.13 -2.75 -4.50
CA ALA A 74 -13.90 -2.68 -3.25
C ALA A 74 -12.94 -2.71 -2.02
N PRO A 75 -13.42 -2.35 -0.81
CA PRO A 75 -12.60 -2.37 0.39
C PRO A 75 -12.01 -3.76 0.77
N ASP A 76 -12.62 -4.83 0.30
CA ASP A 76 -12.17 -6.22 0.47
C ASP A 76 -11.21 -6.70 -0.64
N LEU A 77 -10.80 -5.80 -1.55
CA LEU A 77 -9.94 -5.97 -2.72
C LEU A 77 -10.64 -6.59 -3.95
N THR A 78 -11.90 -6.97 -3.88
CA THR A 78 -12.63 -7.48 -5.05
C THR A 78 -12.75 -6.43 -6.15
N LEU A 79 -12.64 -6.87 -7.41
CA LEU A 79 -12.78 -5.99 -8.57
C LEU A 79 -14.25 -5.61 -8.79
N LYS A 80 -14.49 -4.37 -9.16
CA LYS A 80 -15.82 -3.85 -9.50
C LYS A 80 -15.75 -2.94 -10.73
N PRO A 81 -16.86 -2.74 -11.45
CA PRO A 81 -16.91 -1.77 -12.54
C PRO A 81 -16.42 -0.37 -12.12
N GLY A 82 -15.51 0.19 -12.92
CA GLY A 82 -14.98 1.54 -12.84
C GLY A 82 -15.23 2.29 -14.15
N ILE A 83 -14.18 2.83 -14.76
CA ILE A 83 -14.23 3.35 -16.14
C ILE A 83 -14.55 2.21 -17.11
N LEU A 84 -14.01 1.02 -16.87
CA LEU A 84 -14.46 -0.19 -17.56
C LEU A 84 -15.67 -0.78 -16.85
N THR A 85 -16.74 -1.03 -17.59
CA THR A 85 -17.96 -1.66 -17.08
C THR A 85 -17.92 -3.18 -17.15
N ALA A 86 -17.16 -3.72 -18.12
CA ALA A 86 -16.86 -5.13 -18.31
C ALA A 86 -15.52 -5.30 -19.02
N TRP A 87 -14.87 -6.44 -18.81
CA TRP A 87 -13.57 -6.77 -19.41
C TRP A 87 -13.34 -8.28 -19.40
N GLY A 88 -12.41 -8.73 -20.20
CA GLY A 88 -12.02 -10.15 -20.20
C GLY A 88 -11.05 -10.51 -21.31
N TRP A 89 -10.67 -11.76 -21.28
CA TRP A 89 -9.90 -12.43 -22.31
C TRP A 89 -10.83 -13.24 -23.20
N ASN A 90 -10.43 -13.49 -24.46
CA ASN A 90 -11.02 -14.57 -25.24
C ASN A 90 -10.57 -15.94 -24.69
N ASP A 91 -11.14 -17.04 -25.18
CA ASP A 91 -10.94 -18.38 -24.63
C ASP A 91 -9.47 -18.82 -24.66
N ASP A 92 -8.74 -18.53 -25.75
CA ASP A 92 -7.34 -18.92 -25.93
C ASP A 92 -6.31 -17.91 -25.34
N LYS A 93 -6.80 -16.82 -24.75
CA LYS A 93 -5.99 -15.75 -24.15
C LYS A 93 -5.05 -15.03 -25.15
N THR A 94 -5.43 -14.99 -26.41
CA THR A 94 -4.70 -14.26 -27.46
C THR A 94 -5.23 -12.85 -27.71
N LYS A 95 -6.44 -12.56 -27.21
CA LYS A 95 -7.08 -11.25 -27.29
C LYS A 95 -7.72 -10.88 -25.96
N LEU A 96 -7.81 -9.57 -25.71
CA LEU A 96 -8.64 -9.03 -24.64
C LEU A 96 -9.70 -8.10 -25.19
N TRP A 97 -10.71 -7.85 -24.39
CA TRP A 97 -11.77 -6.88 -24.65
C TRP A 97 -12.13 -6.11 -23.40
N MET A 98 -12.58 -4.86 -23.57
CA MET A 98 -12.98 -3.95 -22.51
C MET A 98 -14.13 -3.09 -23.01
N ASP A 99 -15.16 -2.91 -22.18
CA ASP A 99 -16.29 -2.01 -22.45
C ASP A 99 -16.14 -0.76 -21.60
N VAL A 100 -16.00 0.39 -22.24
CA VAL A 100 -15.81 1.69 -21.59
C VAL A 100 -17.17 2.26 -21.17
N ARG A 101 -17.25 2.81 -19.95
CA ARG A 101 -18.45 3.48 -19.45
C ARG A 101 -18.77 4.70 -20.32
N PRO A 102 -19.99 4.82 -20.84
CA PRO A 102 -20.42 6.01 -21.52
C PRO A 102 -20.64 7.17 -20.54
N ASP A 103 -20.68 8.38 -21.07
CA ASP A 103 -21.09 9.62 -20.34
C ASP A 103 -20.23 10.02 -19.14
N VAL A 104 -19.02 9.46 -19.01
CA VAL A 104 -18.02 9.95 -18.04
C VAL A 104 -17.46 11.28 -18.51
N LYS A 105 -17.27 12.21 -17.57
CA LYS A 105 -16.67 13.52 -17.84
C LYS A 105 -15.43 13.75 -16.99
N TRP A 106 -14.48 14.40 -17.58
CA TRP A 106 -13.37 14.99 -16.86
C TRP A 106 -13.83 16.13 -15.95
N GLN A 107 -13.00 16.53 -15.00
CA GLN A 107 -13.29 17.59 -14.04
C GLN A 107 -13.51 18.98 -14.69
N ASP A 108 -13.09 19.17 -15.93
CA ASP A 108 -13.36 20.37 -16.74
C ASP A 108 -14.68 20.29 -17.54
N GLY A 109 -15.40 19.16 -17.45
CA GLY A 109 -16.66 18.92 -18.13
C GLY A 109 -16.54 18.30 -19.52
N SER A 110 -15.34 18.15 -20.06
CA SER A 110 -15.12 17.46 -21.35
C SER A 110 -15.34 15.93 -21.19
N PRO A 111 -15.75 15.22 -22.26
CA PRO A 111 -16.01 13.78 -22.18
C PRO A 111 -14.72 12.97 -22.05
N LEU A 112 -14.77 11.88 -21.25
CA LEU A 112 -13.78 10.81 -21.27
C LEU A 112 -14.18 9.83 -22.37
N THR A 113 -13.22 9.47 -23.21
CA THR A 113 -13.45 8.65 -24.40
C THR A 113 -12.63 7.35 -24.39
N PRO A 114 -12.99 6.33 -25.18
CA PRO A 114 -12.16 5.13 -25.35
C PRO A 114 -10.73 5.43 -25.83
N GLU A 115 -10.53 6.53 -26.57
CA GLU A 115 -9.21 7.00 -27.00
C GLU A 115 -8.33 7.43 -25.81
N ASP A 116 -8.92 8.03 -24.77
CA ASP A 116 -8.21 8.36 -23.53
C ASP A 116 -7.75 7.08 -22.82
N VAL A 117 -8.61 6.05 -22.78
CA VAL A 117 -8.30 4.73 -22.20
C VAL A 117 -7.14 4.06 -22.94
N VAL A 118 -7.22 3.98 -24.26
CA VAL A 118 -6.14 3.38 -25.09
C VAL A 118 -4.83 4.16 -24.94
N TRP A 119 -4.89 5.49 -25.07
CA TRP A 119 -3.70 6.33 -24.94
C TRP A 119 -3.03 6.18 -23.57
N SER A 120 -3.79 6.08 -22.49
CA SER A 120 -3.26 5.90 -21.13
C SER A 120 -2.55 4.54 -20.99
N LEU A 121 -3.12 3.46 -21.54
CA LEU A 121 -2.51 2.12 -21.57
C LEU A 121 -1.21 2.11 -22.37
N GLU A 122 -1.24 2.71 -23.60
CA GLU A 122 -0.06 2.79 -24.45
C GLU A 122 1.06 3.65 -23.84
N ARG A 123 0.69 4.78 -23.19
CA ARG A 123 1.64 5.63 -22.49
C ARG A 123 2.33 4.89 -21.35
N ALA A 124 1.56 4.19 -20.53
CA ALA A 124 2.09 3.44 -19.40
C ALA A 124 2.97 2.25 -19.82
N GLY A 125 2.68 1.64 -20.98
CA GLY A 125 3.40 0.47 -21.51
C GLY A 125 4.59 0.81 -22.41
N LYS A 126 4.90 2.08 -22.68
CA LYS A 126 6.07 2.45 -23.51
C LYS A 126 7.36 1.96 -22.86
N LYS A 127 8.30 1.51 -23.69
CA LYS A 127 9.60 0.97 -23.23
C LYS A 127 10.45 2.01 -22.49
N ASP A 128 10.32 3.27 -22.87
CA ASP A 128 11.00 4.45 -22.29
C ASP A 128 10.12 5.22 -21.30
N SER A 129 9.01 4.62 -20.89
CA SER A 129 8.15 5.18 -19.85
C SER A 129 8.89 5.21 -18.51
N ALA A 130 8.72 6.29 -17.74
CA ALA A 130 9.17 6.33 -16.36
C ALA A 130 8.27 5.54 -15.39
N ASN A 131 7.26 4.83 -15.92
CA ASN A 131 6.42 3.91 -15.15
C ASN A 131 7.25 2.69 -14.69
N PRO A 132 7.46 2.48 -13.38
CA PRO A 132 8.32 1.39 -12.87
C PRO A 132 7.80 -0.03 -13.18
N ILE A 133 6.51 -0.15 -13.55
CA ILE A 133 5.86 -1.42 -13.91
C ILE A 133 5.32 -1.41 -15.34
N SER A 134 5.97 -0.66 -16.24
CA SER A 134 5.60 -0.55 -17.67
C SER A 134 5.48 -1.91 -18.37
N PHE A 135 6.21 -2.93 -17.90
CA PHE A 135 6.13 -4.29 -18.43
C PHE A 135 4.74 -4.94 -18.25
N ILE A 136 3.96 -4.53 -17.24
CA ILE A 136 2.56 -4.97 -17.07
C ILE A 136 1.70 -4.36 -18.18
N TRP A 137 1.86 -3.07 -18.46
CA TRP A 137 1.04 -2.34 -19.43
C TRP A 137 1.38 -2.70 -20.88
N SER A 138 2.55 -3.26 -21.15
CA SER A 138 2.93 -3.84 -22.44
C SER A 138 2.38 -5.25 -22.72
N THR A 139 1.51 -5.76 -21.85
CA THR A 139 0.82 -7.06 -22.00
C THR A 139 -0.01 -7.14 -23.27
N ALA A 140 -0.62 -6.02 -23.68
CA ALA A 140 -1.49 -5.93 -24.85
C ALA A 140 -1.07 -4.79 -25.78
N GLY A 141 -1.49 -4.88 -27.04
CA GLY A 141 -1.22 -3.88 -28.07
C GLY A 141 -2.18 -4.00 -29.25
N ASN A 142 -1.96 -3.22 -30.31
CA ASN A 142 -2.84 -3.21 -31.48
C ASN A 142 -4.30 -2.95 -31.11
N TYR A 143 -4.53 -1.98 -30.24
CA TYR A 143 -5.86 -1.62 -29.76
C TYR A 143 -6.76 -1.17 -30.90
N LYS A 144 -8.02 -1.64 -30.89
CA LYS A 144 -9.08 -1.26 -31.83
C LYS A 144 -10.29 -0.79 -31.03
N ILE A 145 -10.87 0.31 -31.45
CA ILE A 145 -12.05 0.93 -30.84
C ILE A 145 -13.24 0.74 -31.79
N ASP A 146 -14.36 0.26 -31.25
CA ASP A 146 -15.65 0.16 -31.92
C ASP A 146 -16.74 0.65 -30.96
N GLY A 147 -17.17 1.90 -31.14
CA GLY A 147 -18.02 2.58 -30.18
C GLY A 147 -17.35 2.65 -28.81
N ASN A 148 -18.00 2.12 -27.77
CA ASN A 148 -17.42 2.06 -26.40
C ASN A 148 -16.62 0.77 -26.14
N LYS A 149 -16.47 -0.10 -27.12
CA LYS A 149 -15.73 -1.35 -26.98
C LYS A 149 -14.30 -1.21 -27.48
N ILE A 150 -13.36 -1.64 -26.67
CA ILE A 150 -11.95 -1.76 -27.01
C ILE A 150 -11.60 -3.25 -27.11
N THR A 151 -10.86 -3.62 -28.14
CA THR A 151 -10.23 -4.93 -28.27
C THR A 151 -8.74 -4.76 -28.51
N ALA A 152 -7.92 -5.73 -28.07
CA ALA A 152 -6.48 -5.69 -28.29
C ALA A 152 -5.90 -7.10 -28.47
N ASP A 153 -4.76 -7.17 -29.13
CA ASP A 153 -3.96 -8.39 -29.21
C ASP A 153 -3.14 -8.56 -27.93
N VAL A 154 -3.08 -9.78 -27.42
CA VAL A 154 -2.25 -10.13 -26.25
C VAL A 154 -0.83 -10.41 -26.73
N VAL A 155 0.11 -9.54 -26.37
CA VAL A 155 1.53 -9.68 -26.69
C VAL A 155 2.18 -10.72 -25.77
N ARG A 156 1.84 -10.68 -24.49
CA ARG A 156 2.27 -11.62 -23.45
C ARG A 156 1.13 -11.78 -22.46
N TYR A 157 0.65 -13.00 -22.28
CA TYR A 157 -0.40 -13.25 -21.28
C TYR A 157 0.11 -12.94 -19.88
N GLU A 158 -0.63 -12.11 -19.18
CA GLU A 158 -0.39 -11.71 -17.78
C GLU A 158 -1.70 -11.92 -16.99
N PRO A 159 -1.79 -12.98 -16.18
CA PRO A 159 -3.02 -13.31 -15.44
C PRO A 159 -3.54 -12.17 -14.58
N THR A 160 -2.63 -11.34 -14.04
CA THR A 160 -2.98 -10.25 -13.12
C THR A 160 -3.25 -8.91 -13.81
N PHE A 161 -3.22 -8.85 -15.14
CA PHE A 161 -3.35 -7.60 -15.90
C PHE A 161 -4.57 -6.75 -15.50
N PHE A 162 -5.74 -7.36 -15.40
CA PHE A 162 -6.95 -6.64 -14.99
C PHE A 162 -6.95 -6.27 -13.49
N MET A 163 -6.23 -6.99 -12.66
CA MET A 163 -6.06 -6.64 -11.25
C MET A 163 -5.18 -5.38 -11.11
N TRP A 164 -4.13 -5.27 -11.94
CA TRP A 164 -3.31 -4.06 -12.00
C TRP A 164 -4.10 -2.83 -12.46
N MET A 165 -5.12 -2.99 -13.29
CA MET A 165 -6.02 -1.91 -13.68
C MET A 165 -6.83 -1.31 -12.52
N ALA A 166 -6.90 -2.01 -11.38
CA ALA A 166 -7.53 -1.57 -10.15
C ALA A 166 -6.52 -1.20 -9.06
N PHE A 167 -5.22 -1.13 -9.39
CA PHE A 167 -4.16 -0.89 -8.40
C PHE A 167 -3.16 0.17 -8.90
N LEU A 168 -1.87 -0.01 -8.59
CA LEU A 168 -0.80 0.96 -8.90
C LEU A 168 -0.72 1.26 -10.39
N THR A 169 -0.59 2.53 -10.72
CA THR A 169 -0.51 3.07 -12.09
C THR A 169 -1.71 2.78 -13.01
N GLY A 170 -2.75 2.10 -12.49
CA GLY A 170 -3.95 1.72 -13.23
C GLY A 170 -4.97 2.86 -13.40
N TYR A 171 -4.56 4.03 -13.89
CA TYR A 171 -5.38 5.23 -13.99
C TYR A 171 -5.58 5.68 -15.43
N VAL A 172 -6.77 6.24 -15.74
CA VAL A 172 -7.07 6.87 -17.01
C VAL A 172 -6.76 8.37 -16.93
N LEU A 173 -6.06 8.90 -17.91
CA LEU A 173 -5.67 10.30 -18.00
C LEU A 173 -6.27 10.98 -19.24
N PRO A 174 -6.55 12.30 -19.19
CA PRO A 174 -7.15 13.07 -20.27
C PRO A 174 -6.13 13.35 -21.39
N LYS A 175 -6.10 12.53 -22.43
CA LYS A 175 -5.15 12.63 -23.56
C LYS A 175 -5.01 14.04 -24.11
N ALA A 176 -6.13 14.62 -24.55
CA ALA A 176 -6.11 15.93 -25.21
C ALA A 176 -5.59 17.04 -24.30
N TYR A 177 -5.94 17.00 -23.01
CA TYR A 177 -5.43 17.96 -22.04
C TYR A 177 -3.94 17.74 -21.77
N TYR A 178 -3.52 16.48 -21.51
CA TYR A 178 -2.14 16.14 -21.22
C TYR A 178 -1.19 16.51 -22.38
N GLU A 179 -1.58 16.21 -23.62
CA GLU A 179 -0.81 16.57 -24.82
C GLU A 179 -0.71 18.09 -25.03
N LYS A 180 -1.76 18.83 -24.64
CA LYS A 180 -1.78 20.31 -24.72
C LYS A 180 -0.84 20.98 -23.72
N VAL A 181 -0.81 20.50 -22.47
CA VAL A 181 -0.08 21.19 -21.37
C VAL A 181 1.28 20.56 -21.08
N GLY A 182 1.52 19.33 -21.53
CA GLY A 182 2.71 18.55 -21.21
C GLY A 182 2.74 18.08 -19.75
N ALA A 183 3.77 17.27 -19.39
CA ALA A 183 3.91 16.72 -18.04
C ALA A 183 4.00 17.81 -16.96
N GLU A 184 4.80 18.86 -17.19
CA GLU A 184 4.96 19.96 -16.24
C GLU A 184 3.66 20.75 -16.04
N GLY A 185 2.88 20.97 -17.10
CA GLY A 185 1.59 21.65 -17.02
C GLY A 185 0.56 20.80 -16.31
N PHE A 186 0.58 19.47 -16.52
CA PHE A 186 -0.28 18.53 -15.83
C PHE A 186 0.03 18.48 -14.33
N GLU A 187 1.30 18.46 -13.92
CA GLU A 187 1.72 18.53 -12.52
C GLU A 187 1.23 19.81 -11.83
N LYS A 188 1.24 20.94 -12.50
CA LYS A 188 0.76 22.21 -11.96
C LYS A 188 -0.76 22.29 -11.83
N LYS A 189 -1.48 21.65 -12.73
CA LYS A 189 -2.95 21.67 -12.77
C LYS A 189 -3.48 20.31 -13.26
N PRO A 190 -3.48 19.29 -12.41
CA PRO A 190 -3.97 17.97 -12.80
C PRO A 190 -5.48 17.99 -13.01
N ILE A 191 -5.94 17.26 -14.02
CA ILE A 191 -7.35 17.00 -14.30
C ILE A 191 -7.53 15.48 -14.30
N GLY A 192 -8.51 14.99 -13.54
CA GLY A 192 -8.95 13.62 -13.51
C GLY A 192 -10.45 13.49 -13.76
N SER A 193 -10.99 12.30 -13.58
CA SER A 193 -12.43 12.00 -13.61
C SER A 193 -12.97 11.60 -12.24
N GLY A 194 -12.12 11.51 -11.22
CA GLY A 194 -12.45 11.04 -9.89
C GLY A 194 -13.41 11.94 -9.10
N PRO A 195 -13.79 11.48 -7.89
CA PRO A 195 -14.84 12.14 -7.07
C PRO A 195 -14.49 13.54 -6.59
N TYR A 196 -13.22 13.90 -6.56
CA TYR A 196 -12.73 15.20 -6.13
C TYR A 196 -11.76 15.80 -7.16
N ARG A 197 -11.70 17.13 -7.21
CA ARG A 197 -10.71 17.88 -8.01
C ARG A 197 -9.77 18.66 -7.10
N VAL A 198 -8.56 18.91 -7.56
CA VAL A 198 -7.58 19.72 -6.86
C VAL A 198 -8.06 21.18 -6.82
N ASP A 199 -8.10 21.74 -5.61
CA ASP A 199 -8.41 23.13 -5.34
C ASP A 199 -7.15 23.93 -4.98
N GLU A 200 -6.36 23.40 -4.04
CA GLU A 200 -5.10 24.01 -3.62
C GLU A 200 -4.10 22.95 -3.16
N TYR A 201 -2.84 23.12 -3.54
CA TYR A 201 -1.74 22.29 -3.09
C TYR A 201 -0.58 23.15 -2.57
N GLN A 202 -0.19 22.93 -1.33
CA GLN A 202 0.93 23.59 -0.68
C GLN A 202 2.02 22.58 -0.30
N GLY A 203 2.71 22.05 -1.29
CA GLY A 203 3.89 21.20 -1.13
C GLY A 203 3.80 20.20 0.02
N ASN A 204 4.66 20.39 1.03
CA ASN A 204 4.72 19.50 2.21
C ASN A 204 3.71 19.84 3.31
N ALA A 205 2.79 20.77 3.11
CA ALA A 205 1.83 21.20 4.14
C ALA A 205 0.47 20.52 3.99
N PHE A 206 -0.20 20.72 2.86
CA PHE A 206 -1.52 20.12 2.63
C PHE A 206 -1.92 20.08 1.15
N LEU A 207 -2.90 19.22 0.87
CA LEU A 207 -3.68 19.19 -0.36
C LEU A 207 -5.15 19.41 -0.02
N ARG A 208 -5.77 20.44 -0.59
CA ARG A 208 -7.22 20.66 -0.51
C ARG A 208 -7.89 20.25 -1.82
N LEU A 209 -8.92 19.46 -1.67
CA LEU A 209 -9.76 18.96 -2.75
C LEU A 209 -11.19 19.49 -2.60
N LYS A 210 -11.88 19.71 -3.72
CA LYS A 210 -13.31 20.02 -3.80
C LYS A 210 -14.05 18.89 -4.51
N ALA A 211 -15.29 18.63 -4.11
CA ALA A 211 -16.13 17.66 -4.79
C ALA A 211 -16.21 17.97 -6.30
N ASN A 212 -16.11 16.92 -7.12
CA ASN A 212 -16.21 17.04 -8.57
C ASN A 212 -17.69 17.13 -8.98
N PRO A 213 -18.17 18.27 -9.55
CA PRO A 213 -19.57 18.42 -9.95
C PRO A 213 -19.96 17.52 -11.13
N HIS A 214 -18.97 16.98 -11.86
CA HIS A 214 -19.18 16.11 -13.02
C HIS A 214 -18.95 14.63 -12.73
N TYR A 215 -18.76 14.26 -11.42
CA TYR A 215 -18.47 12.87 -11.06
C TYR A 215 -19.63 11.95 -11.47
N TRP A 216 -19.31 10.89 -12.15
CA TRP A 216 -20.26 9.89 -12.67
C TRP A 216 -20.78 8.90 -11.62
N GLY A 217 -20.06 8.75 -10.50
CA GLY A 217 -20.44 7.87 -9.39
C GLY A 217 -21.27 8.58 -8.34
N ASP A 218 -21.38 7.98 -7.16
CA ASP A 218 -22.11 8.54 -6.03
C ASP A 218 -21.50 9.89 -5.58
N LYS A 219 -22.37 10.85 -5.28
CA LYS A 219 -21.93 12.15 -4.81
C LYS A 219 -21.11 11.98 -3.52
N PRO A 220 -19.89 12.57 -3.45
CA PRO A 220 -19.09 12.56 -2.24
C PRO A 220 -19.83 13.14 -1.03
N ALA A 221 -19.65 12.55 0.15
CA ALA A 221 -20.31 12.97 1.39
C ALA A 221 -19.81 14.35 1.88
N PHE A 222 -18.61 14.76 1.49
CA PHE A 222 -18.00 16.03 1.88
C PHE A 222 -17.74 16.89 0.66
N GLU A 223 -18.06 18.18 0.74
CA GLU A 223 -17.78 19.15 -0.32
C GLU A 223 -16.28 19.45 -0.43
N THR A 224 -15.57 19.42 0.70
CA THR A 224 -14.14 19.71 0.79
C THR A 224 -13.43 18.58 1.54
N VAL A 225 -12.26 18.16 1.03
CA VAL A 225 -11.34 17.26 1.71
C VAL A 225 -9.98 17.92 1.82
N ILE A 226 -9.37 17.86 3.00
CA ILE A 226 -8.01 18.36 3.25
C ILE A 226 -7.14 17.21 3.72
N PHE A 227 -6.15 16.83 2.93
CA PHE A 227 -5.05 15.99 3.37
C PHE A 227 -3.96 16.89 3.94
N LYS A 228 -3.82 16.89 5.27
CA LYS A 228 -2.70 17.56 5.95
C LYS A 228 -1.53 16.60 6.01
N PHE A 229 -0.38 16.99 5.50
CA PHE A 229 0.81 16.15 5.50
C PHE A 229 1.53 16.27 6.84
N VAL A 230 1.40 15.26 7.67
CA VAL A 230 1.91 15.19 9.04
C VAL A 230 2.69 13.87 9.21
N PRO A 231 3.96 13.80 8.76
CA PRO A 231 4.75 12.56 8.82
C PRO A 231 5.01 12.05 10.24
N ASP A 232 5.18 12.96 11.19
CA ASP A 232 5.42 12.60 12.59
C ASP A 232 4.17 12.05 13.27
N ALA A 233 4.25 10.84 13.81
CA ALA A 233 3.12 10.13 14.42
C ALA A 233 2.61 10.82 15.70
N THR A 234 3.50 11.42 16.51
CA THR A 234 3.11 12.12 17.73
C THR A 234 2.31 13.36 17.41
N THR A 235 2.73 14.09 16.39
CA THR A 235 1.99 15.26 15.88
C THR A 235 0.63 14.86 15.33
N ARG A 236 0.51 13.72 14.60
CA ARG A 236 -0.80 13.21 14.13
C ARG A 236 -1.73 12.87 15.29
N VAL A 237 -1.20 12.28 16.37
CA VAL A 237 -1.96 12.02 17.60
C VAL A 237 -2.46 13.33 18.22
N ALA A 238 -1.62 14.34 18.35
CA ALA A 238 -2.02 15.65 18.88
C ALA A 238 -3.07 16.35 18.00
N GLU A 239 -3.00 16.20 16.68
CA GLU A 239 -3.97 16.75 15.73
C GLU A 239 -5.39 16.18 15.93
N ILE A 240 -5.51 14.86 16.13
CA ILE A 240 -6.81 14.24 16.35
C ILE A 240 -7.35 14.57 17.74
N GLU A 241 -6.53 14.65 18.77
CA GLU A 241 -6.97 15.02 20.14
C GLU A 241 -7.42 16.48 20.25
N SER A 242 -6.72 17.39 19.59
CA SER A 242 -7.11 18.81 19.55
C SER A 242 -8.33 19.08 18.67
N GLY A 243 -8.75 18.08 17.85
CA GLY A 243 -9.80 18.25 16.88
C GLY A 243 -9.38 19.00 15.61
N SER A 244 -8.08 19.30 15.43
CA SER A 244 -7.52 19.96 14.24
C SER A 244 -7.56 19.07 12.99
N SER A 245 -7.68 17.76 13.18
CA SER A 245 -7.96 16.77 12.15
C SER A 245 -9.15 15.91 12.56
N ASP A 246 -9.83 15.32 11.58
CA ASP A 246 -11.02 14.50 11.79
C ASP A 246 -10.70 13.01 11.80
N ILE A 247 -9.64 12.65 11.07
CA ILE A 247 -9.13 11.28 10.94
C ILE A 247 -7.61 11.33 10.99
N THR A 248 -7.00 10.31 11.59
CA THR A 248 -5.58 10.04 11.50
C THR A 248 -5.32 8.54 11.26
N LEU A 249 -4.27 8.24 10.49
CA LEU A 249 -3.87 6.91 10.08
C LEU A 249 -2.57 6.51 10.77
N GLU A 250 -2.29 5.19 10.79
CA GLU A 250 -1.02 4.64 11.30
C GLU A 250 -0.64 5.20 12.68
N VAL A 251 -1.64 5.18 13.56
CA VAL A 251 -1.46 5.58 14.96
C VAL A 251 -0.59 4.53 15.67
N PRO A 252 0.43 4.93 16.45
CA PRO A 252 1.17 3.97 17.28
C PRO A 252 0.23 3.13 18.16
N TYR A 253 0.48 1.84 18.28
CA TYR A 253 -0.45 0.90 18.94
C TYR A 253 -0.75 1.28 20.39
N GLU A 254 0.24 1.83 21.11
CA GLU A 254 0.06 2.33 22.46
C GLU A 254 -0.92 3.51 22.52
N GLU A 255 -0.79 4.44 21.59
CA GLU A 255 -1.67 5.59 21.48
C GLU A 255 -3.05 5.21 20.96
N PHE A 256 -3.13 4.22 20.07
CA PHE A 256 -4.40 3.72 19.58
C PHE A 256 -5.26 3.15 20.72
N ASP A 257 -4.66 2.34 21.63
CA ASP A 257 -5.36 1.81 22.80
C ASP A 257 -5.87 2.93 23.72
N ARG A 258 -5.09 3.98 23.91
CA ARG A 258 -5.46 5.14 24.68
C ARG A 258 -6.58 5.95 24.00
N LEU A 259 -6.41 6.27 22.72
CA LEU A 259 -7.34 7.12 21.99
C LEU A 259 -8.74 6.51 21.84
N LYS A 260 -8.85 5.18 21.74
CA LYS A 260 -10.17 4.48 21.75
C LYS A 260 -11.00 4.76 23.00
N THR A 261 -10.39 5.18 24.11
CA THR A 261 -11.09 5.50 25.35
C THR A 261 -11.44 6.97 25.49
N VAL A 262 -10.97 7.83 24.58
CA VAL A 262 -11.24 9.27 24.61
C VAL A 262 -12.64 9.53 24.09
N LYS A 263 -13.44 10.26 24.88
CA LYS A 263 -14.81 10.63 24.49
C LYS A 263 -14.81 11.46 23.19
N GLY A 264 -15.62 11.07 22.23
CA GLY A 264 -15.73 11.74 20.92
C GLY A 264 -14.74 11.21 19.87
N LEU A 265 -13.91 10.22 20.22
CA LEU A 265 -13.07 9.50 19.26
C LEU A 265 -13.51 8.04 19.10
N THR A 266 -13.28 7.49 17.94
CA THR A 266 -13.51 6.09 17.60
C THR A 266 -12.26 5.54 16.94
N GLY A 267 -11.89 4.32 17.26
CA GLY A 267 -10.74 3.63 16.67
C GLY A 267 -11.15 2.34 15.98
N VAL A 268 -10.62 2.08 14.79
CA VAL A 268 -10.72 0.81 14.08
C VAL A 268 -9.33 0.33 13.69
N ALA A 269 -9.07 -0.96 13.86
CA ALA A 269 -7.82 -1.60 13.47
C ALA A 269 -8.13 -2.77 12.54
N THR A 270 -7.59 -2.74 11.33
CA THR A 270 -7.92 -3.69 10.26
C THR A 270 -6.65 -4.31 9.69
N PRO A 271 -6.59 -5.65 9.53
CA PRO A 271 -5.54 -6.28 8.74
C PRO A 271 -5.53 -5.70 7.32
N ILE A 272 -4.35 -5.33 6.85
CA ILE A 272 -4.14 -4.78 5.52
C ILE A 272 -3.26 -5.71 4.68
N SER A 273 -3.32 -5.57 3.36
CA SER A 273 -2.49 -6.32 2.40
C SER A 273 -1.04 -5.87 2.43
N ASP A 274 -0.43 -5.92 3.61
CA ASP A 274 0.98 -5.62 3.84
C ASP A 274 1.53 -6.60 4.86
N ILE A 275 2.59 -7.33 4.50
CA ILE A 275 3.19 -8.38 5.32
C ILE A 275 4.63 -8.01 5.68
N GLY A 276 5.06 -8.42 6.88
CA GLY A 276 6.45 -8.34 7.32
C GLY A 276 7.13 -9.69 7.17
N MET A 277 8.37 -9.69 6.67
CA MET A 277 9.18 -10.89 6.47
C MET A 277 10.65 -10.60 6.62
N ILE A 278 11.45 -11.66 6.77
CA ILE A 278 12.91 -11.58 6.63
C ILE A 278 13.29 -12.32 5.35
N PHE A 279 13.83 -11.59 4.38
CA PHE A 279 14.51 -12.17 3.25
C PHE A 279 15.76 -12.89 3.69
N ILE A 280 15.96 -14.07 3.14
CA ILE A 280 17.20 -14.85 3.24
C ILE A 280 17.89 -14.76 1.88
N THR A 281 19.22 -14.66 1.87
CA THR A 281 20.01 -14.57 0.65
C THR A 281 20.89 -15.80 0.44
N ASN A 282 21.34 -16.04 -0.81
CA ASN A 282 22.29 -17.11 -1.15
C ASN A 282 23.72 -16.83 -0.64
N LYS A 283 23.86 -16.46 0.63
CA LYS A 283 25.14 -16.19 1.29
C LYS A 283 25.29 -17.07 2.52
N GLU A 284 26.54 -17.44 2.81
CA GLU A 284 26.82 -18.11 4.07
C GLU A 284 26.38 -17.24 5.27
N PRO A 285 25.82 -17.84 6.31
CA PRO A 285 25.61 -19.29 6.52
C PRO A 285 24.26 -19.80 6.01
N MET A 286 23.49 -18.98 5.29
CA MET A 286 22.12 -19.29 4.84
C MET A 286 22.06 -20.34 3.72
N LEU A 287 23.20 -20.78 3.17
CA LEU A 287 23.24 -21.91 2.25
C LEU A 287 22.89 -23.23 2.95
N ASP A 288 23.15 -23.34 4.25
CA ASP A 288 22.76 -24.49 5.05
C ASP A 288 21.24 -24.45 5.38
N LYS A 289 20.53 -25.49 4.94
CA LYS A 289 19.09 -25.65 5.20
C LYS A 289 18.75 -25.71 6.68
N ASN A 290 19.58 -26.39 7.49
CA ASN A 290 19.35 -26.51 8.92
C ASN A 290 19.45 -25.16 9.61
N VAL A 291 20.37 -24.27 9.17
CA VAL A 291 20.48 -22.90 9.68
C VAL A 291 19.21 -22.11 9.35
N ARG A 292 18.71 -22.19 8.12
CA ARG A 292 17.46 -21.50 7.73
C ARG A 292 16.26 -21.97 8.53
N LEU A 293 16.04 -23.29 8.59
CA LEU A 293 14.91 -23.86 9.33
C LEU A 293 15.04 -23.63 10.83
N GLY A 294 16.26 -23.72 11.39
CA GLY A 294 16.53 -23.38 12.78
C GLY A 294 16.20 -21.91 13.09
N ALA A 295 16.56 -20.99 12.20
CA ALA A 295 16.21 -19.58 12.34
C ALA A 295 14.69 -19.35 12.31
N ILE A 296 13.94 -20.03 11.44
CA ILE A 296 12.47 -19.92 11.35
C ILE A 296 11.83 -20.48 12.63
N MET A 297 12.17 -21.70 13.04
CA MET A 297 11.52 -22.39 14.17
C MET A 297 11.86 -21.77 15.53
N ALA A 298 12.92 -20.95 15.61
CA ALA A 298 13.28 -20.23 16.81
C ALA A 298 12.44 -18.97 17.06
N ILE A 299 11.60 -18.51 16.11
CA ILE A 299 10.85 -17.27 16.21
C ILE A 299 9.43 -17.54 16.73
N ASP A 300 9.13 -17.01 17.92
CA ASP A 300 7.77 -16.97 18.46
C ASP A 300 7.01 -15.75 17.88
N LYS A 301 6.43 -15.94 16.68
CA LYS A 301 5.67 -14.91 15.97
C LYS A 301 4.47 -14.44 16.81
N LYS A 302 3.82 -15.35 17.54
CA LYS A 302 2.69 -15.02 18.39
C LYS A 302 3.11 -14.11 19.53
N ALA A 303 4.24 -14.39 20.20
CA ALA A 303 4.76 -13.53 21.26
C ALA A 303 5.16 -12.15 20.74
N ILE A 304 5.68 -12.05 19.52
CA ILE A 304 5.96 -10.76 18.87
C ILE A 304 4.64 -9.96 18.71
N VAL A 305 3.62 -10.57 18.15
CA VAL A 305 2.32 -9.92 17.95
C VAL A 305 1.69 -9.53 19.29
N ASP A 306 1.59 -10.45 20.23
CA ASP A 306 0.88 -10.23 21.50
C ASP A 306 1.58 -9.19 22.39
N ARG A 307 2.91 -9.27 22.49
CA ARG A 307 3.66 -8.46 23.47
C ARG A 307 4.24 -7.19 22.91
N LEU A 308 4.80 -7.25 21.69
CA LEU A 308 5.43 -6.10 21.07
C LEU A 308 4.43 -5.24 20.28
N LEU A 309 3.52 -5.90 19.52
CA LEU A 309 2.52 -5.22 18.70
C LEU A 309 1.15 -5.14 19.40
N ARG A 310 1.04 -5.51 20.68
CA ARG A 310 -0.18 -5.39 21.51
C ARG A 310 -1.41 -6.11 20.90
N GLY A 311 -1.19 -7.18 20.16
CA GLY A 311 -2.21 -7.93 19.44
C GLY A 311 -2.55 -7.38 18.05
N TYR A 312 -1.92 -6.29 17.61
CA TYR A 312 -2.16 -5.68 16.30
C TYR A 312 -1.24 -6.27 15.23
N GLY A 313 -1.53 -7.49 14.82
CA GLY A 313 -0.84 -8.23 13.78
C GLY A 313 -1.46 -9.61 13.62
N VAL A 314 -1.31 -10.22 12.46
CA VAL A 314 -1.71 -11.60 12.20
C VAL A 314 -0.47 -12.41 11.85
N PRO A 315 -0.02 -13.38 12.68
CA PRO A 315 1.11 -14.23 12.31
C PRO A 315 0.82 -14.98 11.01
N ILE A 316 1.80 -15.04 10.09
CA ILE A 316 1.70 -15.72 8.80
C ILE A 316 2.82 -16.76 8.63
N GLU A 317 2.55 -17.78 7.79
CA GLU A 317 3.46 -18.90 7.55
C GLU A 317 4.03 -18.95 6.13
N THR A 318 3.44 -18.17 5.22
CA THR A 318 3.87 -17.99 3.83
C THR A 318 3.85 -16.51 3.48
N LEU A 319 4.20 -16.14 2.23
CA LEU A 319 4.05 -14.77 1.73
C LEU A 319 2.62 -14.43 1.31
N GLU A 320 1.70 -15.38 1.47
CA GLU A 320 0.28 -15.19 1.19
C GLU A 320 -0.46 -14.79 2.48
N ALA A 321 -1.08 -13.61 2.48
CA ALA A 321 -2.02 -13.20 3.52
C ALA A 321 -3.32 -14.03 3.44
N PRO A 322 -4.09 -14.17 4.53
CA PRO A 322 -5.30 -14.99 4.55
C PRO A 322 -6.35 -14.67 3.47
N GLU A 323 -6.39 -13.46 2.97
CA GLU A 323 -7.28 -13.03 1.90
C GLU A 323 -6.76 -13.25 0.47
N TYR A 324 -5.51 -13.71 0.30
CA TYR A 324 -4.91 -13.93 -1.01
C TYR A 324 -5.36 -15.25 -1.63
N SER A 325 -5.39 -15.30 -2.95
CA SER A 325 -5.97 -16.43 -3.70
C SER A 325 -5.21 -17.75 -3.51
N ALA A 326 -3.91 -17.70 -3.25
CA ALA A 326 -3.08 -18.89 -2.99
C ALA A 326 -2.88 -19.21 -1.52
N PHE A 327 -3.52 -18.49 -0.60
CA PHE A 327 -3.40 -18.81 0.82
C PHE A 327 -3.75 -20.27 1.13
N ASP A 328 -2.83 -20.98 1.80
CA ASP A 328 -3.01 -22.36 2.23
C ASP A 328 -2.81 -22.48 3.75
N PRO A 329 -3.91 -22.58 4.53
CA PRO A 329 -3.83 -22.66 5.99
C PRO A 329 -3.19 -23.97 6.50
N SER A 330 -2.95 -24.95 5.62
CA SER A 330 -2.31 -26.22 6.00
C SER A 330 -0.78 -26.10 6.10
N ILE A 331 -0.18 -25.05 5.50
CA ILE A 331 1.25 -24.78 5.62
C ILE A 331 1.53 -24.25 7.03
N LYS A 332 2.43 -24.90 7.75
CA LYS A 332 2.81 -24.53 9.12
C LYS A 332 4.33 -24.56 9.27
N THR A 333 4.86 -23.53 9.93
CA THR A 333 6.25 -23.46 10.39
C THR A 333 6.23 -23.20 11.90
N PRO A 334 6.01 -24.24 12.73
CA PRO A 334 5.72 -24.06 14.14
C PRO A 334 6.92 -23.47 14.89
N TYR A 335 6.63 -22.65 15.91
CA TYR A 335 7.63 -22.25 16.89
C TYR A 335 8.05 -23.48 17.68
N ASP A 336 9.28 -23.91 17.51
CA ASP A 336 9.89 -25.03 18.25
C ASP A 336 11.39 -24.76 18.46
N PRO A 337 11.76 -24.04 19.53
CA PRO A 337 13.15 -23.70 19.81
C PRO A 337 14.02 -24.91 20.13
N LYS A 338 13.42 -26.03 20.60
CA LYS A 338 14.15 -27.27 20.81
C LYS A 338 14.57 -27.88 19.47
N LYS A 339 13.62 -27.98 18.54
CA LYS A 339 13.91 -28.48 17.19
C LYS A 339 14.86 -27.56 16.45
N ALA A 340 14.74 -26.24 16.64
CA ALA A 340 15.70 -25.27 16.11
C ALA A 340 17.12 -25.54 16.58
N ALA A 341 17.33 -25.76 17.88
CA ALA A 341 18.64 -26.10 18.45
C ALA A 341 19.19 -27.44 17.91
N GLU A 342 18.32 -28.47 17.75
CA GLU A 342 18.71 -29.76 17.14
C GLU A 342 19.21 -29.59 15.70
N LEU A 343 18.51 -28.78 14.88
CA LEU A 343 18.90 -28.50 13.49
C LEU A 343 20.26 -27.77 13.44
N LEU A 344 20.44 -26.77 14.28
CA LEU A 344 21.70 -26.03 14.35
C LEU A 344 22.86 -26.91 14.84
N ALA A 345 22.60 -27.78 15.82
CA ALA A 345 23.61 -28.73 16.32
C ALA A 345 24.02 -29.74 15.24
N ALA A 346 23.08 -30.19 14.37
CA ALA A 346 23.40 -31.04 13.23
C ALA A 346 24.35 -30.38 12.23
N SER A 347 24.41 -29.05 12.19
CA SER A 347 25.34 -28.23 11.38
C SER A 347 26.55 -27.74 12.19
N GLY A 348 26.74 -28.21 13.41
CA GLY A 348 27.90 -27.93 14.26
C GLY A 348 27.82 -26.60 15.05
N TYR A 349 26.63 -26.05 15.24
CA TYR A 349 26.40 -24.78 15.98
C TYR A 349 25.68 -25.04 17.30
N SER A 350 25.97 -24.22 18.31
CA SER A 350 25.32 -24.24 19.63
C SER A 350 25.37 -22.85 20.25
N PRO A 351 24.73 -22.57 21.39
CA PRO A 351 24.89 -21.31 22.10
C PRO A 351 26.33 -20.96 22.46
N GLU A 352 27.20 -21.96 22.70
CA GLU A 352 28.63 -21.78 22.99
C GLU A 352 29.46 -21.59 21.73
N LYS A 353 28.95 -22.08 20.59
CA LYS A 353 29.59 -21.97 19.25
C LYS A 353 28.54 -21.52 18.24
N PRO A 354 28.05 -20.26 18.33
CA PRO A 354 26.94 -19.82 17.50
C PRO A 354 27.33 -19.64 16.04
N VAL A 355 26.34 -19.86 15.14
CA VAL A 355 26.43 -19.38 13.78
C VAL A 355 26.29 -17.85 13.79
N LYS A 356 27.16 -17.16 13.02
CA LYS A 356 27.22 -15.69 13.02
C LYS A 356 26.88 -15.14 11.64
N PHE A 357 26.01 -14.10 11.61
CA PHE A 357 25.71 -13.37 10.38
C PHE A 357 25.12 -11.98 10.69
N THR A 358 24.95 -11.17 9.67
CA THR A 358 24.30 -9.85 9.75
C THR A 358 22.84 -9.93 9.33
N ILE A 359 21.97 -9.24 10.10
CA ILE A 359 20.60 -8.94 9.69
C ILE A 359 20.40 -7.43 9.48
N GLN A 360 19.91 -7.07 8.29
CA GLN A 360 19.60 -5.69 7.94
C GLN A 360 18.15 -5.34 8.31
N THR A 361 17.93 -4.12 8.78
CA THR A 361 16.60 -3.58 9.07
C THR A 361 16.57 -2.06 8.89
N THR A 362 15.39 -1.48 9.08
CA THR A 362 15.16 -0.04 9.21
C THR A 362 14.79 0.30 10.65
N ARG A 363 14.55 1.59 10.91
CA ARG A 363 13.97 2.05 12.18
C ARG A 363 12.89 3.07 11.89
N GLY A 364 11.64 2.74 12.25
CA GLY A 364 10.49 3.62 12.11
C GLY A 364 9.86 3.65 10.70
N PHE A 365 10.25 2.75 9.80
CA PHE A 365 9.59 2.58 8.52
C PHE A 365 8.28 1.79 8.67
N LYS A 366 8.29 0.73 9.49
CA LYS A 366 7.10 -0.02 9.90
C LYS A 366 6.96 -0.01 11.41
N PRO A 367 5.73 -0.19 11.95
CA PRO A 367 5.53 -0.23 13.39
C PRO A 367 6.46 -1.23 14.06
N LYS A 368 7.33 -0.74 14.95
CA LYS A 368 8.25 -1.56 15.75
C LYS A 368 9.22 -2.43 14.93
N ASP A 369 9.59 -2.03 13.72
CA ASP A 369 10.48 -2.79 12.83
C ASP A 369 11.83 -3.14 13.48
N TYR A 370 12.48 -2.17 14.09
CA TYR A 370 13.76 -2.38 14.79
C TYR A 370 13.60 -3.24 16.04
N GLU A 371 12.64 -2.94 16.89
CA GLU A 371 12.37 -3.68 18.14
C GLU A 371 11.97 -5.12 17.87
N MET A 372 11.25 -5.37 16.74
CA MET A 372 10.90 -6.71 16.30
C MET A 372 12.16 -7.51 15.96
N ILE A 373 13.10 -6.93 15.24
CA ILE A 373 14.38 -7.58 14.91
C ILE A 373 15.22 -7.80 16.16
N GLN A 374 15.25 -6.86 17.11
CA GLN A 374 15.92 -7.07 18.39
C GLN A 374 15.32 -8.27 19.16
N ALA A 375 14.01 -8.40 19.19
CA ALA A 375 13.33 -9.53 19.82
C ALA A 375 13.69 -10.86 19.13
N ILE A 376 13.68 -10.90 17.79
CA ILE A 376 14.06 -12.06 16.99
C ILE A 376 15.52 -12.47 17.25
N VAL A 377 16.45 -11.53 17.23
CA VAL A 377 17.87 -11.79 17.54
C VAL A 377 18.02 -12.33 18.98
N GLY A 378 17.23 -11.82 19.92
CA GLY A 378 17.19 -12.36 21.28
C GLY A 378 16.66 -13.80 21.37
N MET A 379 15.69 -14.19 20.51
CA MET A 379 15.22 -15.57 20.40
C MET A 379 16.27 -16.46 19.74
N TRP A 380 16.90 -16.03 18.66
CA TRP A 380 17.95 -16.71 17.91
C TRP A 380 19.15 -17.04 18.79
N ARG A 381 19.58 -16.10 19.64
CA ARG A 381 20.74 -16.32 20.55
C ARG A 381 20.55 -17.52 21.48
N LYS A 382 19.32 -17.81 21.91
CA LYS A 382 18.99 -18.93 22.79
C LYS A 382 19.21 -20.30 22.15
N VAL A 383 19.22 -20.39 20.82
CA VAL A 383 19.35 -21.63 20.08
C VAL A 383 20.69 -21.77 19.34
N GLY A 384 21.61 -20.78 19.46
CA GLY A 384 22.93 -20.84 18.84
C GLY A 384 23.05 -20.03 17.54
N ILE A 385 22.25 -18.95 17.39
CA ILE A 385 22.40 -17.96 16.31
C ILE A 385 22.78 -16.62 16.94
N GLU A 386 23.88 -16.03 16.48
CA GLU A 386 24.32 -14.67 16.83
C GLU A 386 24.24 -13.79 15.58
N ALA A 387 23.29 -12.86 15.55
CA ALA A 387 23.08 -11.95 14.43
C ALA A 387 23.41 -10.52 14.85
N ASP A 388 24.24 -9.84 14.06
CA ASP A 388 24.52 -8.42 14.19
C ASP A 388 23.46 -7.62 13.43
N ILE A 389 22.87 -6.60 14.09
CA ILE A 389 21.82 -5.77 13.50
C ILE A 389 22.45 -4.57 12.82
N GLU A 390 22.27 -4.44 11.52
CA GLU A 390 22.58 -3.23 10.76
C GLU A 390 21.32 -2.46 10.41
N VAL A 391 21.27 -1.18 10.82
CA VAL A 391 20.15 -0.27 10.58
C VAL A 391 20.48 0.65 9.41
N TYR A 392 19.60 0.71 8.43
CA TYR A 392 19.74 1.56 7.25
C TYR A 392 18.59 2.55 7.12
N GLU A 393 18.88 3.70 6.51
CA GLU A 393 17.84 4.59 5.99
C GLU A 393 17.03 3.88 4.90
N ILE A 394 15.74 4.23 4.80
CA ILE A 394 14.76 3.53 3.94
C ILE A 394 15.25 3.44 2.49
N ALA A 395 15.68 4.55 1.91
CA ALA A 395 16.13 4.60 0.52
C ALA A 395 17.34 3.67 0.29
N LYS A 396 18.32 3.67 1.20
CA LYS A 396 19.49 2.79 1.13
C LYS A 396 19.11 1.32 1.31
N HIS A 397 18.20 1.03 2.22
CA HIS A 397 17.71 -0.33 2.44
C HIS A 397 17.08 -0.91 1.17
N PHE A 398 16.22 -0.15 0.49
CA PHE A 398 15.61 -0.56 -0.78
C PHE A 398 16.63 -0.68 -1.92
N GLU A 399 17.61 0.24 -2.02
CA GLU A 399 18.72 0.16 -2.99
C GLU A 399 19.50 -1.16 -2.82
N LEU A 400 19.81 -1.56 -1.58
CA LEU A 400 20.55 -2.82 -1.33
C LEU A 400 19.79 -4.04 -1.86
N ARG A 401 18.47 -4.05 -1.82
CA ARG A 401 17.65 -5.12 -2.41
C ARG A 401 17.73 -5.11 -3.94
N THR A 402 17.46 -3.98 -4.57
CA THR A 402 17.42 -3.86 -6.04
C THR A 402 18.79 -4.04 -6.69
N THR A 403 19.88 -3.78 -5.93
CA THR A 403 21.26 -4.02 -6.37
C THR A 403 21.81 -5.39 -5.93
N HIS A 404 20.99 -6.26 -5.32
CA HIS A 404 21.34 -7.59 -4.83
C HIS A 404 22.52 -7.59 -3.82
N LYS A 405 22.61 -6.55 -2.99
CA LYS A 405 23.66 -6.37 -1.97
C LYS A 405 23.17 -6.60 -0.55
N LEU A 406 22.02 -7.29 -0.37
CA LEU A 406 21.52 -7.60 0.96
C LEU A 406 22.52 -8.46 1.75
N ALA A 407 22.52 -8.30 3.08
CA ALA A 407 23.15 -9.19 4.03
C ALA A 407 22.53 -10.60 3.98
N PRO A 408 23.10 -11.62 4.68
CA PRO A 408 22.50 -12.95 4.75
C PRO A 408 21.04 -12.97 5.15
N ALA A 409 20.61 -12.04 5.99
CA ALA A 409 19.19 -11.80 6.35
C ALA A 409 18.84 -10.33 6.26
N ALA A 410 17.62 -10.00 5.84
CA ALA A 410 17.16 -8.61 5.73
C ALA A 410 15.64 -8.52 5.96
N PHE A 411 15.24 -7.69 6.93
CA PHE A 411 13.82 -7.45 7.21
C PHE A 411 13.20 -6.52 6.16
N TYR A 412 12.05 -6.91 5.65
CA TYR A 412 11.27 -6.13 4.70
C TYR A 412 9.76 -6.26 4.99
N ASN A 413 9.01 -5.33 4.45
CA ASN A 413 7.58 -5.50 4.23
C ASN A 413 7.29 -5.73 2.75
N TRP A 414 6.11 -6.30 2.48
CA TRP A 414 5.58 -6.49 1.13
C TRP A 414 4.11 -6.13 1.09
N GLY A 415 3.78 -5.03 0.44
CA GLY A 415 2.41 -4.58 0.22
C GLY A 415 1.87 -5.13 -1.10
N ASP A 416 0.77 -5.86 -1.05
CA ASP A 416 0.13 -6.44 -2.23
C ASP A 416 -1.39 -6.32 -2.15
N ALA A 417 -1.95 -5.23 -2.65
CA ALA A 417 -3.39 -5.04 -2.73
C ALA A 417 -4.04 -5.71 -3.97
N ILE A 418 -3.28 -6.49 -4.72
CA ILE A 418 -3.80 -7.36 -5.80
C ILE A 418 -4.28 -8.68 -5.21
N GLY A 419 -3.57 -9.21 -4.20
CA GLY A 419 -3.91 -10.47 -3.54
C GLY A 419 -3.68 -11.70 -4.42
N ASP A 420 -2.73 -11.61 -5.35
CA ASP A 420 -2.36 -12.69 -6.27
C ASP A 420 -0.92 -13.15 -6.01
N PRO A 421 -0.67 -14.46 -5.97
CA PRO A 421 0.65 -15.02 -5.67
C PRO A 421 1.76 -14.61 -6.67
N THR A 422 1.41 -14.20 -7.89
CA THR A 422 2.39 -13.66 -8.83
C THR A 422 3.05 -12.40 -8.28
N THR A 423 2.27 -11.55 -7.60
CA THR A 423 2.73 -10.27 -7.07
C THR A 423 3.34 -10.37 -5.67
N SER A 424 3.01 -11.40 -4.90
CA SER A 424 3.62 -11.71 -3.60
C SER A 424 4.81 -12.67 -3.77
N THR A 425 4.56 -13.97 -3.73
CA THR A 425 5.61 -15.01 -3.83
C THR A 425 6.39 -14.91 -5.15
N GLY A 426 5.73 -14.63 -6.27
CA GLY A 426 6.36 -14.52 -7.58
C GLY A 426 7.43 -13.43 -7.63
N PHE A 427 7.08 -12.19 -7.30
CA PHE A 427 8.05 -11.09 -7.31
C PHE A 427 9.13 -11.23 -6.24
N ALA A 428 8.78 -11.75 -5.07
CA ALA A 428 9.72 -11.88 -3.97
C ALA A 428 10.73 -13.04 -4.15
N MET A 429 10.36 -14.12 -4.85
CA MET A 429 11.10 -15.38 -4.84
C MET A 429 11.56 -15.87 -6.22
N PHE A 430 11.07 -15.31 -7.33
CA PHE A 430 11.50 -15.67 -8.66
C PHE A 430 12.87 -15.05 -8.97
N GLY A 431 13.89 -15.87 -9.23
CA GLY A 431 15.28 -15.45 -9.42
C GLY A 431 15.49 -14.34 -10.47
N PRO A 432 14.80 -14.35 -11.62
CA PRO A 432 14.84 -13.26 -12.60
C PRO A 432 14.21 -11.93 -12.12
N SER A 433 13.36 -11.95 -11.08
CA SER A 433 12.79 -10.73 -10.54
C SER A 433 13.87 -9.83 -9.91
N PRO A 434 13.84 -8.50 -10.15
CA PRO A 434 14.76 -7.55 -9.51
C PRO A 434 14.57 -7.46 -8.00
N HIS A 435 13.48 -8.00 -7.48
CA HIS A 435 13.15 -7.96 -6.05
C HIS A 435 13.52 -9.25 -5.30
N SER A 436 13.87 -10.31 -6.01
CA SER A 436 14.19 -11.60 -5.42
C SER A 436 15.50 -11.56 -4.64
N ALA A 437 15.47 -12.08 -3.40
CA ALA A 437 16.64 -12.20 -2.54
C ALA A 437 17.25 -13.62 -2.57
N TRP A 438 16.43 -14.65 -2.83
CA TRP A 438 16.87 -16.03 -2.96
C TRP A 438 16.73 -16.51 -4.40
N LYS A 439 17.82 -17.06 -4.95
CA LYS A 439 17.90 -17.46 -6.37
C LYS A 439 18.43 -18.87 -6.49
N THR A 440 17.59 -19.81 -6.91
CA THR A 440 17.97 -21.19 -7.18
C THR A 440 17.22 -21.71 -8.41
N ALA A 441 17.92 -22.51 -9.24
CA ALA A 441 17.34 -23.03 -10.49
C ALA A 441 16.12 -23.94 -10.25
N ASP A 442 16.09 -24.67 -9.14
CA ASP A 442 14.95 -25.54 -8.78
C ASP A 442 13.70 -24.74 -8.41
N LEU A 443 13.85 -23.61 -7.71
CA LEU A 443 12.74 -22.72 -7.40
C LEU A 443 12.25 -22.00 -8.67
N ASP A 444 13.17 -21.50 -9.48
CA ASP A 444 12.84 -20.83 -10.75
C ASP A 444 12.09 -21.77 -11.72
N ALA A 445 12.49 -23.06 -11.77
CA ALA A 445 11.80 -24.07 -12.57
C ALA A 445 10.36 -24.33 -12.09
N LYS A 446 10.06 -24.12 -10.82
CA LYS A 446 8.70 -24.25 -10.27
C LYS A 446 7.85 -23.00 -10.49
N ILE A 447 8.44 -21.82 -10.32
CA ILE A 447 7.76 -20.54 -10.44
C ILE A 447 7.54 -20.14 -11.90
N GLY A 448 8.56 -20.28 -12.75
CA GLY A 448 8.53 -19.79 -14.13
C GLY A 448 7.29 -20.17 -14.94
N PRO A 449 6.86 -21.45 -14.94
CA PRO A 449 5.67 -21.88 -15.70
C PRO A 449 4.36 -21.20 -15.22
N LEU A 450 4.27 -20.79 -13.94
CA LEU A 450 3.05 -20.24 -13.35
C LEU A 450 2.76 -18.82 -13.81
N TRP A 451 3.79 -18.08 -14.27
CA TRP A 451 3.62 -16.71 -14.77
C TRP A 451 2.71 -16.62 -15.99
N GLY A 452 2.67 -17.65 -16.82
CA GLY A 452 1.86 -17.68 -18.03
C GLY A 452 0.81 -18.80 -18.06
N GLU A 453 0.57 -19.49 -16.94
CA GLU A 453 -0.43 -20.54 -16.86
C GLU A 453 -1.83 -19.95 -17.09
N LYS A 454 -2.54 -20.47 -18.11
CA LYS A 454 -3.85 -19.98 -18.55
C LYS A 454 -5.03 -20.59 -17.78
N ASP A 455 -4.83 -21.76 -17.22
CA ASP A 455 -5.81 -22.42 -16.35
C ASP A 455 -5.64 -21.87 -14.92
N GLU A 456 -6.61 -21.08 -14.48
CA GLU A 456 -6.57 -20.39 -13.18
C GLU A 456 -6.46 -21.35 -12.01
N LYS A 457 -7.22 -22.45 -12.03
CA LYS A 457 -7.14 -23.44 -10.95
C LYS A 457 -5.76 -24.08 -10.88
N LYS A 458 -5.23 -24.49 -12.01
CA LYS A 458 -3.88 -25.09 -12.09
C LYS A 458 -2.80 -24.08 -11.68
N ARG A 459 -2.98 -22.82 -12.05
CA ARG A 459 -2.08 -21.73 -11.64
C ARG A 459 -2.06 -21.56 -10.12
N ILE A 460 -3.22 -21.42 -9.49
CA ILE A 460 -3.33 -21.24 -8.03
C ILE A 460 -2.86 -22.49 -7.26
N ASP A 461 -3.23 -23.68 -7.70
CA ASP A 461 -2.74 -24.92 -7.09
C ASP A 461 -1.20 -25.05 -7.21
N GLY A 462 -0.64 -24.61 -8.33
CA GLY A 462 0.81 -24.53 -8.56
C GLY A 462 1.49 -23.57 -7.58
N TRP A 463 0.94 -22.39 -7.37
CA TRP A 463 1.45 -21.42 -6.40
C TRP A 463 1.42 -21.94 -4.96
N LYS A 464 0.33 -22.59 -4.54
CA LYS A 464 0.25 -23.27 -3.23
C LYS A 464 1.35 -24.32 -3.05
N ALA A 465 1.65 -25.08 -4.12
CA ALA A 465 2.75 -26.05 -4.10
C ALA A 465 4.13 -25.37 -4.00
N VAL A 466 4.31 -24.21 -4.64
CA VAL A 466 5.53 -23.38 -4.53
C VAL A 466 5.70 -22.85 -3.12
N ASP A 467 4.65 -22.30 -2.50
CA ASP A 467 4.71 -21.79 -1.13
C ASP A 467 5.06 -22.89 -0.12
N ARG A 468 4.46 -24.07 -0.28
CA ARG A 468 4.82 -25.24 0.53
C ARG A 468 6.30 -25.59 0.38
N TYR A 469 6.79 -25.62 -0.85
CA TYR A 469 8.21 -25.90 -1.12
C TYR A 469 9.12 -24.83 -0.49
N ILE A 470 8.78 -23.55 -0.61
CA ILE A 470 9.53 -22.44 0.01
C ILE A 470 9.60 -22.62 1.52
N ALA A 471 8.47 -22.95 2.16
CA ALA A 471 8.39 -23.19 3.61
C ALA A 471 9.24 -24.40 4.03
N GLU A 472 9.18 -25.53 3.29
CA GLU A 472 9.99 -26.74 3.55
C GLU A 472 11.49 -26.52 3.36
N GLN A 473 11.88 -25.61 2.48
CA GLN A 473 13.29 -25.25 2.25
C GLN A 473 13.78 -24.10 3.14
N GLY A 474 12.85 -23.33 3.73
CA GLY A 474 13.17 -22.17 4.55
C GLY A 474 13.77 -21.01 3.76
N TYR A 475 13.29 -20.74 2.55
CA TYR A 475 13.88 -19.72 1.66
C TYR A 475 13.50 -18.28 2.03
N VAL A 476 12.53 -18.09 2.90
CA VAL A 476 12.12 -16.80 3.46
C VAL A 476 11.53 -17.04 4.86
N ILE A 477 11.55 -16.04 5.72
CA ILE A 477 10.92 -16.08 7.03
C ILE A 477 9.70 -15.14 7.02
N PRO A 478 8.48 -15.63 6.75
CA PRO A 478 7.27 -14.84 6.93
C PRO A 478 7.06 -14.56 8.43
N LEU A 479 6.64 -13.35 8.78
CA LEU A 479 6.45 -12.96 10.17
C LEU A 479 4.99 -12.70 10.49
N LEU A 480 4.41 -11.68 9.88
CA LEU A 480 3.06 -11.23 10.18
C LEU A 480 2.45 -10.43 9.03
N GLN A 481 1.12 -10.38 8.99
CA GLN A 481 0.35 -9.39 8.28
C GLN A 481 0.12 -8.18 9.20
N TYR A 482 0.36 -6.98 8.69
CA TYR A 482 0.16 -5.75 9.44
C TYR A 482 -1.31 -5.42 9.65
N VAL A 483 -1.58 -4.79 10.79
CA VAL A 483 -2.89 -4.21 11.14
C VAL A 483 -2.72 -2.70 11.16
N GLN A 484 -3.56 -2.00 10.40
CA GLN A 484 -3.56 -0.53 10.34
C GLN A 484 -4.56 0.04 11.34
N PRO A 485 -4.10 0.77 12.37
CA PRO A 485 -4.97 1.53 13.26
C PRO A 485 -5.34 2.87 12.64
N ILE A 486 -6.65 3.18 12.67
CA ILE A 486 -7.25 4.44 12.25
C ILE A 486 -8.03 4.99 13.43
N VAL A 487 -7.83 6.27 13.78
CA VAL A 487 -8.62 6.99 14.78
C VAL A 487 -9.34 8.14 14.12
N TYR A 488 -10.61 8.32 14.44
CA TYR A 488 -11.47 9.33 13.85
C TYR A 488 -12.51 9.85 14.83
N LYS A 489 -13.06 11.04 14.56
CA LYS A 489 -14.15 11.61 15.36
C LYS A 489 -15.41 10.75 15.30
N SER A 490 -16.07 10.53 16.44
CA SER A 490 -17.22 9.62 16.55
C SER A 490 -18.47 10.08 15.79
N ASP A 491 -18.51 11.31 15.27
CA ASP A 491 -19.52 11.81 14.35
C ASP A 491 -19.30 11.38 12.89
N LEU A 492 -18.27 10.56 12.64
CA LEU A 492 -17.97 9.97 11.35
C LEU A 492 -18.17 8.46 11.37
N LYS A 493 -18.46 7.91 10.18
CA LYS A 493 -18.42 6.49 9.86
C LYS A 493 -17.28 6.26 8.86
N VAL A 494 -16.34 5.39 9.20
CA VAL A 494 -15.20 5.03 8.35
C VAL A 494 -15.33 3.57 7.95
N THR A 495 -15.26 3.28 6.65
CA THR A 495 -15.16 1.92 6.11
C THR A 495 -13.68 1.59 5.89
N PRO A 496 -13.08 0.70 6.68
CA PRO A 496 -11.69 0.29 6.49
C PRO A 496 -11.47 -0.37 5.12
N ASN A 497 -10.27 -0.18 4.56
CA ASN A 497 -9.88 -0.76 3.28
C ASN A 497 -8.67 -1.69 3.47
N LYS A 498 -8.76 -2.92 3.02
CA LYS A 498 -7.67 -3.91 3.10
C LYS A 498 -6.41 -3.50 2.34
N SER A 499 -6.51 -2.59 1.36
CA SER A 499 -5.32 -2.02 0.71
C SER A 499 -4.53 -1.05 1.61
N GLY A 500 -5.06 -0.68 2.77
CA GLY A 500 -4.48 0.35 3.64
C GLY A 500 -4.74 1.80 3.17
N ALA A 501 -5.30 2.00 1.98
CA ALA A 501 -5.59 3.32 1.43
C ALA A 501 -6.95 3.84 1.90
N LEU A 502 -6.99 4.81 2.82
CA LEU A 502 -8.23 5.45 3.25
C LEU A 502 -8.67 6.51 2.24
N GLN A 503 -9.62 6.16 1.38
CA GLN A 503 -10.22 7.08 0.44
C GLN A 503 -11.32 7.91 1.13
N PRO A 504 -11.44 9.23 0.87
CA PRO A 504 -12.52 10.07 1.42
C PRO A 504 -13.93 9.56 1.10
N THR A 505 -14.11 8.85 0.00
CA THR A 505 -15.39 8.22 -0.38
C THR A 505 -15.80 7.05 0.53
N LEU A 506 -14.86 6.54 1.35
CA LEU A 506 -15.12 5.52 2.37
C LEU A 506 -15.46 6.12 3.73
N VAL A 507 -15.64 7.45 3.79
CA VAL A 507 -15.98 8.20 4.99
C VAL A 507 -17.29 8.93 4.77
N SER A 508 -18.18 8.88 5.76
CA SER A 508 -19.43 9.64 5.79
C SER A 508 -19.72 10.17 7.19
N PRO A 509 -20.59 11.15 7.37
CA PRO A 509 -21.16 11.47 8.68
C PRO A 509 -21.80 10.23 9.29
N ALA A 510 -21.65 10.07 10.62
CA ALA A 510 -22.42 9.08 11.36
C ALA A 510 -23.89 9.54 11.39
N THR A 511 -24.82 8.63 11.12
CA THR A 511 -26.27 8.91 11.14
C THR A 511 -26.81 8.98 12.55
#